data_808d89bcd63a6bf6a9c3ce6581a4cfe5
#
_entry.id   808d89bcd63a6bf6a9c3ce6581a4cfe5
#
_cell.length_a   1.000
_cell.length_b   1.000
_cell.length_c   1.000
_cell.angle_alpha   90.00
_cell.angle_beta   90.00
_cell.angle_gamma   90.00
#
_symmetry.space_group_name_H-M   'P 1'
#
loop_
_entity.id
_entity.type
_entity.pdbx_description
1 polymer ?
#
loop_
_entity_poly.entity_id
_entity_poly.type
_entity_poly.pdbx_seq_one_letter_code
_entity_poly.pdbx_strand_id
1 'polypeptide(L)'
;MLKVKNRFGYKTHLRRNNIIRWTAIAAAVIGLVTVLVPVFAGRMSRSGNERQILLRLWEEGAYGEALELSKAALAERPMDYFLLTIHGFSAYQIGIAQINNFDTLTYIDECIWSLRKALLLKNSGNNGRVYYVLGKAYYYKGVDYADLVVKYLEEARGASYFARDTAEYLGLSYAAVHDYRSSVAAFTLALDPASYEAGEQESGPSDTLLLAIAHSYIALGDQDLAKAYLLRCIEISRDSQKVTAARLLFAGILKNEGDFEEAEAQYTIILNESGENAEVHYQLGELYTARGDTTRARAEWRRAIRIDPAHKGARERLGM
;
A
#
# COMPACT_ATOMS: atom_id res chain seq x y z
N MET A 1 47.46 65.83 -63.88
CA MET A 1 46.56 64.72 -64.26
C MET A 1 46.51 63.72 -63.13
N LEU A 2 45.46 63.82 -62.33
CA LEU A 2 45.23 62.91 -61.16
C LEU A 2 44.18 61.87 -61.53
N LYS A 3 44.55 60.57 -61.49
CA LYS A 3 43.65 59.41 -61.69
C LYS A 3 42.81 59.18 -60.45
N VAL A 4 41.51 59.44 -60.54
CA VAL A 4 40.53 59.08 -59.52
C VAL A 4 40.30 57.55 -59.60
N LYS A 5 40.70 56.79 -58.56
CA LYS A 5 40.43 55.36 -58.43
C LYS A 5 39.02 55.17 -57.92
N ASN A 6 38.18 54.47 -58.73
CA ASN A 6 36.82 54.06 -58.45
C ASN A 6 36.74 53.16 -57.20
N ARG A 7 36.22 53.65 -56.08
CA ARG A 7 36.06 52.98 -54.83
C ARG A 7 34.63 52.37 -54.62
N PHE A 8 33.84 52.36 -55.66
CA PHE A 8 32.40 51.96 -55.56
C PHE A 8 32.09 50.47 -55.82
N GLY A 9 33.05 49.68 -56.35
CA GLY A 9 32.78 48.30 -56.73
C GLY A 9 32.77 47.28 -55.59
N TYR A 10 33.44 47.55 -54.45
CA TYR A 10 33.64 46.56 -53.43
C TYR A 10 32.51 46.46 -52.38
N LYS A 11 31.76 47.55 -52.19
CA LYS A 11 30.62 47.57 -51.23
C LYS A 11 29.35 46.87 -51.74
N THR A 12 29.17 46.77 -53.03
CA THR A 12 27.96 46.16 -53.63
C THR A 12 28.04 44.64 -53.64
N HIS A 13 29.23 44.03 -53.77
CA HIS A 13 29.40 42.58 -53.72
C HIS A 13 29.25 42.02 -52.30
N LEU A 14 29.72 42.73 -51.29
CA LEU A 14 29.55 42.31 -49.88
C LEU A 14 28.09 42.37 -49.43
N ARG A 15 27.32 43.35 -49.86
CA ARG A 15 25.87 43.44 -49.57
C ARG A 15 25.10 42.33 -50.28
N ARG A 16 25.38 41.98 -51.49
CA ARG A 16 24.74 40.96 -52.30
C ARG A 16 24.99 39.55 -51.71
N ASN A 17 26.23 39.26 -51.27
CA ASN A 17 26.54 37.99 -50.62
C ASN A 17 25.89 37.81 -49.24
N ASN A 18 25.72 38.90 -48.48
CA ASN A 18 25.00 38.86 -47.22
C ASN A 18 23.49 38.65 -47.43
N ILE A 19 22.88 39.29 -48.41
CA ILE A 19 21.45 39.07 -48.73
C ILE A 19 21.24 37.63 -49.15
N ILE A 20 22.07 37.04 -50.01
CA ILE A 20 21.98 35.63 -50.42
C ILE A 20 22.17 34.67 -49.22
N ARG A 21 23.07 34.98 -48.29
CA ARG A 21 23.21 34.20 -47.06
C ARG A 21 21.99 34.28 -46.14
N TRP A 22 21.42 35.48 -45.97
CA TRP A 22 20.22 35.63 -45.14
C TRP A 22 18.96 35.02 -45.80
N THR A 23 18.84 35.07 -47.10
CA THR A 23 17.73 34.38 -47.81
C THR A 23 17.89 32.86 -47.76
N ALA A 24 19.09 32.32 -47.88
CA ALA A 24 19.35 30.89 -47.70
C ALA A 24 19.06 30.40 -46.27
N ILE A 25 19.44 31.17 -45.25
CA ILE A 25 19.15 30.87 -43.85
C ILE A 25 17.64 30.96 -43.61
N ALA A 26 16.98 31.97 -44.11
CA ALA A 26 15.50 32.11 -43.99
C ALA A 26 14.76 30.96 -44.69
N ALA A 27 15.21 30.54 -45.89
CA ALA A 27 14.63 29.37 -46.58
C ALA A 27 14.84 28.06 -45.83
N ALA A 28 16.04 27.88 -45.23
CA ALA A 28 16.35 26.71 -44.38
C ALA A 28 15.49 26.69 -43.11
N VAL A 29 15.30 27.85 -42.45
CA VAL A 29 14.45 27.96 -41.25
C VAL A 29 12.97 27.70 -41.63
N ILE A 30 12.49 28.26 -42.73
CA ILE A 30 11.11 28.02 -43.22
C ILE A 30 10.94 26.52 -43.57
N GLY A 31 11.89 25.91 -44.25
CA GLY A 31 11.89 24.49 -44.56
C GLY A 31 11.90 23.61 -43.30
N LEU A 32 12.68 23.98 -42.28
CA LEU A 32 12.70 23.30 -41.01
C LEU A 32 11.34 23.44 -40.26
N VAL A 33 10.77 24.63 -40.26
CA VAL A 33 9.48 24.92 -39.62
C VAL A 33 8.34 24.17 -40.32
N THR A 34 8.32 24.16 -41.67
CA THR A 34 7.27 23.46 -42.43
C THR A 34 7.29 21.94 -42.27
N VAL A 35 8.45 21.33 -41.96
CA VAL A 35 8.57 19.89 -41.67
C VAL A 35 8.32 19.59 -40.18
N LEU A 36 8.88 20.39 -39.28
CA LEU A 36 8.78 20.14 -37.83
C LEU A 36 7.37 20.45 -37.28
N VAL A 37 6.74 21.52 -37.71
CA VAL A 37 5.41 21.90 -37.19
C VAL A 37 4.35 20.81 -37.42
N PRO A 38 4.15 20.24 -38.62
CA PRO A 38 3.17 19.16 -38.79
C PRO A 38 3.56 17.86 -38.05
N VAL A 39 4.87 17.55 -37.91
CA VAL A 39 5.33 16.41 -37.13
C VAL A 39 5.01 16.60 -35.64
N PHE A 40 5.29 17.79 -35.09
CA PHE A 40 4.93 18.14 -33.72
C PHE A 40 3.43 18.24 -33.52
N ALA A 41 2.68 18.84 -34.43
CA ALA A 41 1.21 18.92 -34.37
C ALA A 41 0.55 17.53 -34.46
N GLY A 42 1.07 16.64 -35.30
CA GLY A 42 0.63 15.24 -35.39
C GLY A 42 0.91 14.45 -34.12
N ARG A 43 2.09 14.65 -33.51
CA ARG A 43 2.44 14.05 -32.21
C ARG A 43 1.56 14.58 -31.07
N MET A 44 1.31 15.90 -31.02
CA MET A 44 0.43 16.49 -29.99
C MET A 44 -1.02 16.01 -30.14
N SER A 45 -1.55 15.93 -31.36
CA SER A 45 -2.91 15.42 -31.62
C SER A 45 -3.03 13.94 -31.24
N ARG A 46 -2.04 13.12 -31.55
CA ARG A 46 -1.99 11.69 -31.19
C ARG A 46 -1.90 11.50 -29.68
N SER A 47 -1.08 12.30 -29.00
CA SER A 47 -0.95 12.27 -27.54
C SER A 47 -2.24 12.70 -26.83
N GLY A 48 -2.95 13.69 -27.34
CA GLY A 48 -4.23 14.15 -26.78
C GLY A 48 -5.33 13.09 -26.88
N ASN A 49 -5.46 12.45 -28.03
CA ASN A 49 -6.42 11.38 -28.26
C ASN A 49 -6.12 10.13 -27.40
N GLU A 50 -4.85 9.74 -27.32
CA GLU A 50 -4.38 8.63 -26.50
C GLU A 50 -4.68 8.85 -25.00
N ARG A 51 -4.44 10.07 -24.50
CA ARG A 51 -4.76 10.42 -23.12
C ARG A 51 -6.26 10.30 -22.82
N GLN A 52 -7.12 10.75 -23.73
CA GLN A 52 -8.58 10.61 -23.60
C GLN A 52 -9.01 9.14 -23.61
N ILE A 53 -8.42 8.31 -24.46
CA ILE A 53 -8.69 6.87 -24.50
C ILE A 53 -8.29 6.21 -23.16
N LEU A 54 -7.11 6.51 -22.65
CA LEU A 54 -6.63 5.95 -21.37
C LEU A 54 -7.51 6.36 -20.20
N LEU A 55 -7.97 7.61 -20.14
CA LEU A 55 -8.88 8.06 -19.09
C LEU A 55 -10.23 7.35 -19.18
N ARG A 56 -10.77 7.17 -20.38
CA ARG A 56 -12.03 6.44 -20.59
C ARG A 56 -11.90 4.97 -20.18
N LEU A 57 -10.84 4.28 -20.60
CA LEU A 57 -10.56 2.88 -20.17
C LEU A 57 -10.46 2.76 -18.65
N TRP A 58 -9.85 3.77 -18.02
CA TRP A 58 -9.78 3.83 -16.56
C TRP A 58 -11.16 3.99 -15.91
N GLU A 59 -11.99 4.89 -16.43
CA GLU A 59 -13.36 5.13 -15.93
C GLU A 59 -14.28 3.92 -16.13
N GLU A 60 -14.09 3.18 -17.25
CA GLU A 60 -14.81 1.94 -17.56
C GLU A 60 -14.30 0.73 -16.75
N GLY A 61 -13.22 0.87 -15.98
CA GLY A 61 -12.59 -0.24 -15.25
C GLY A 61 -11.83 -1.21 -16.13
N ALA A 62 -11.57 -0.88 -17.39
CA ALA A 62 -10.83 -1.69 -18.36
C ALA A 62 -9.31 -1.60 -18.12
N TYR A 63 -8.88 -1.96 -16.89
CA TYR A 63 -7.50 -1.77 -16.44
C TYR A 63 -6.48 -2.56 -17.25
N GLY A 64 -6.85 -3.74 -17.77
CA GLY A 64 -5.97 -4.54 -18.64
C GLY A 64 -5.63 -3.83 -19.93
N GLU A 65 -6.63 -3.26 -20.61
CA GLU A 65 -6.44 -2.51 -21.85
C GLU A 65 -5.68 -1.20 -21.59
N ALA A 66 -5.97 -0.52 -20.47
CA ALA A 66 -5.24 0.68 -20.06
C ALA A 66 -3.76 0.38 -19.76
N LEU A 67 -3.45 -0.78 -19.15
CA LEU A 67 -2.09 -1.24 -18.88
C LEU A 67 -1.33 -1.46 -20.19
N GLU A 68 -1.87 -2.23 -21.12
CA GLU A 68 -1.20 -2.53 -22.40
C GLU A 68 -1.01 -1.28 -23.27
N LEU A 69 -2.02 -0.42 -23.36
CA LEU A 69 -1.93 0.82 -24.11
C LEU A 69 -0.89 1.77 -23.51
N SER A 70 -0.89 1.94 -22.18
CA SER A 70 0.10 2.79 -21.52
C SER A 70 1.51 2.23 -21.62
N LYS A 71 1.68 0.91 -21.59
CA LYS A 71 2.97 0.22 -21.80
C LYS A 71 3.52 0.47 -23.21
N ALA A 72 2.69 0.36 -24.23
CA ALA A 72 3.07 0.67 -25.61
C ALA A 72 3.50 2.13 -25.77
N ALA A 73 2.74 3.07 -25.15
CA ALA A 73 3.05 4.49 -25.18
C ALA A 73 4.33 4.84 -24.40
N LEU A 74 4.61 4.15 -23.30
CA LEU A 74 5.84 4.32 -22.51
C LEU A 74 7.09 3.86 -23.26
N ALA A 75 6.97 2.95 -24.23
CA ALA A 75 8.09 2.58 -25.10
C ALA A 75 8.58 3.77 -25.94
N GLU A 76 7.69 4.66 -26.38
CA GLU A 76 8.01 5.89 -27.09
C GLU A 76 8.37 7.07 -26.15
N ARG A 77 7.73 7.12 -24.98
CA ARG A 77 7.80 8.23 -24.00
C ARG A 77 8.05 7.70 -22.59
N PRO A 78 9.25 7.16 -22.29
CA PRO A 78 9.51 6.41 -21.05
C PRO A 78 9.50 7.25 -19.77
N MET A 79 9.47 8.58 -19.90
CA MET A 79 9.44 9.54 -18.79
C MET A 79 8.22 10.47 -18.88
N ASP A 80 7.10 9.98 -19.39
CA ASP A 80 5.83 10.73 -19.36
C ASP A 80 5.12 10.46 -18.04
N TYR A 81 4.93 11.51 -17.22
CA TYR A 81 4.32 11.40 -15.90
C TYR A 81 2.90 10.81 -15.94
N PHE A 82 2.08 11.26 -16.89
CA PHE A 82 0.71 10.76 -17.00
C PHE A 82 0.68 9.27 -17.35
N LEU A 83 1.49 8.86 -18.33
CA LEU A 83 1.59 7.45 -18.73
C LEU A 83 2.10 6.55 -17.60
N LEU A 84 3.15 6.98 -16.90
CA LEU A 84 3.68 6.26 -15.74
C LEU A 84 2.63 6.13 -14.63
N THR A 85 1.86 7.17 -14.41
CA THR A 85 0.83 7.18 -13.37
C THR A 85 -0.32 6.26 -13.71
N ILE A 86 -0.90 6.37 -14.92
CA ILE A 86 -2.01 5.52 -15.34
C ILE A 86 -1.60 4.05 -15.44
N HIS A 87 -0.38 3.78 -15.92
CA HIS A 87 0.20 2.45 -15.99
C HIS A 87 0.33 1.82 -14.59
N GLY A 88 0.95 2.56 -13.64
CA GLY A 88 1.08 2.10 -12.26
C GLY A 88 -0.25 1.88 -11.55
N PHE A 89 -1.22 2.76 -11.76
CA PHE A 89 -2.55 2.60 -11.18
C PHE A 89 -3.30 1.40 -11.78
N SER A 90 -3.20 1.18 -13.09
CA SER A 90 -3.80 0.02 -13.75
C SER A 90 -3.17 -1.29 -13.28
N ALA A 91 -1.84 -1.35 -13.18
CA ALA A 91 -1.14 -2.49 -12.61
C ALA A 91 -1.58 -2.78 -11.17
N TYR A 92 -1.72 -1.74 -10.32
CA TYR A 92 -2.24 -1.90 -8.96
C TYR A 92 -3.62 -2.53 -8.93
N GLN A 93 -4.58 -2.02 -9.73
CA GLN A 93 -5.95 -2.55 -9.77
C GLN A 93 -6.01 -4.00 -10.23
N ILE A 94 -5.21 -4.35 -11.23
CA ILE A 94 -5.10 -5.74 -11.68
C ILE A 94 -4.48 -6.61 -10.58
N GLY A 95 -3.40 -6.15 -9.95
CA GLY A 95 -2.69 -6.89 -8.91
C GLY A 95 -3.57 -7.26 -7.72
N ILE A 96 -4.35 -6.32 -7.20
CA ILE A 96 -5.25 -6.59 -6.05
C ILE A 96 -6.44 -7.47 -6.41
N ALA A 97 -6.77 -7.63 -7.69
CA ALA A 97 -7.84 -8.51 -8.18
C ALA A 97 -7.35 -9.97 -8.43
N GLN A 98 -6.05 -10.24 -8.33
CA GLN A 98 -5.52 -11.59 -8.53
C GLN A 98 -5.85 -12.51 -7.35
N ILE A 99 -6.04 -13.78 -7.65
CA ILE A 99 -6.33 -14.83 -6.65
C ILE A 99 -5.03 -15.39 -6.06
N ASN A 100 -3.97 -15.48 -6.86
CA ASN A 100 -2.70 -16.05 -6.41
C ASN A 100 -1.64 -14.97 -6.13
N ASN A 101 -0.82 -15.23 -5.12
CA ASN A 101 0.20 -14.29 -4.67
C ASN A 101 1.29 -13.98 -5.70
N PHE A 102 1.62 -14.92 -6.60
CA PHE A 102 2.66 -14.71 -7.59
C PHE A 102 2.25 -13.64 -8.63
N ASP A 103 1.04 -13.76 -9.18
CA ASP A 103 0.52 -12.78 -10.13
C ASP A 103 0.28 -11.44 -9.45
N THR A 104 -0.26 -11.43 -8.21
CA THR A 104 -0.38 -10.23 -7.39
C THR A 104 0.96 -9.49 -7.30
N LEU A 105 2.02 -10.16 -6.87
CA LEU A 105 3.34 -9.54 -6.68
C LEU A 105 3.93 -9.00 -7.97
N THR A 106 3.71 -9.68 -9.10
CA THR A 106 4.19 -9.24 -10.41
C THR A 106 3.60 -7.87 -10.78
N TYR A 107 2.29 -7.71 -10.67
CA TYR A 107 1.63 -6.43 -10.97
C TYR A 107 1.90 -5.35 -9.91
N ILE A 108 2.05 -5.73 -8.65
CA ILE A 108 2.42 -4.80 -7.57
C ILE A 108 3.85 -4.26 -7.80
N ASP A 109 4.79 -5.09 -8.23
CA ASP A 109 6.15 -4.63 -8.56
C ASP A 109 6.15 -3.70 -9.78
N GLU A 110 5.36 -3.98 -10.81
CA GLU A 110 5.17 -3.11 -11.97
C GLU A 110 4.57 -1.75 -11.58
N CYS A 111 3.57 -1.76 -10.67
CA CYS A 111 3.00 -0.55 -10.07
C CYS A 111 4.08 0.27 -9.36
N ILE A 112 4.80 -0.35 -8.42
CA ILE A 112 5.84 0.32 -7.62
C ILE A 112 6.91 0.93 -8.52
N TRP A 113 7.40 0.18 -9.52
CA TRP A 113 8.40 0.66 -10.45
C TRP A 113 7.93 1.90 -11.22
N SER A 114 6.71 1.85 -11.78
CA SER A 114 6.14 2.93 -12.57
C SER A 114 5.89 4.19 -11.74
N LEU A 115 5.28 4.04 -10.56
CA LEU A 115 4.95 5.18 -9.71
C LEU A 115 6.20 5.81 -9.06
N ARG A 116 7.19 5.02 -8.67
CA ARG A 116 8.47 5.57 -8.21
C ARG A 116 9.18 6.34 -9.31
N LYS A 117 9.13 5.86 -10.54
CA LYS A 117 9.69 6.57 -11.70
C LYS A 117 8.94 7.87 -11.98
N ALA A 118 7.60 7.88 -11.84
CA ALA A 118 6.80 9.09 -11.94
C ALA A 118 7.23 10.16 -10.90
N LEU A 119 7.52 9.75 -9.67
CA LEU A 119 7.97 10.66 -8.61
C LEU A 119 9.37 11.26 -8.85
N LEU A 120 10.20 10.69 -9.72
CA LEU A 120 11.47 11.30 -10.11
C LEU A 120 11.27 12.51 -11.02
N LEU A 121 10.11 12.65 -11.63
CA LEU A 121 9.80 13.77 -12.49
C LEU A 121 9.36 14.96 -11.65
N LYS A 122 9.96 16.13 -11.91
CA LYS A 122 9.52 17.39 -11.29
C LYS A 122 8.13 17.72 -11.83
N ASN A 123 7.11 17.26 -11.13
CA ASN A 123 5.73 17.62 -11.43
C ASN A 123 5.27 18.67 -10.43
N SER A 124 4.69 19.76 -10.93
CA SER A 124 4.10 20.82 -10.13
C SER A 124 2.72 20.44 -9.54
N GLY A 125 2.25 19.22 -9.82
CA GLY A 125 0.96 18.72 -9.35
C GLY A 125 1.03 18.06 -7.98
N ASN A 126 -0.15 17.84 -7.40
CA ASN A 126 -0.30 17.11 -6.16
C ASN A 126 -0.09 15.60 -6.39
N ASN A 127 0.96 15.03 -5.81
CA ASN A 127 1.30 13.61 -5.91
C ASN A 127 0.58 12.75 -4.84
N GLY A 128 -0.37 13.29 -4.09
CA GLY A 128 -1.02 12.60 -2.98
C GLY A 128 -1.58 11.24 -3.35
N ARG A 129 -2.28 11.14 -4.50
CA ARG A 129 -2.81 9.86 -5.00
C ARG A 129 -1.68 8.87 -5.38
N VAL A 130 -0.58 9.35 -5.94
CA VAL A 130 0.58 8.51 -6.27
C VAL A 130 1.22 7.93 -5.01
N TYR A 131 1.42 8.76 -3.99
CA TYR A 131 1.92 8.33 -2.70
C TYR A 131 0.98 7.32 -2.03
N TYR A 132 -0.33 7.57 -2.04
CA TYR A 132 -1.33 6.66 -1.50
C TYR A 132 -1.28 5.28 -2.17
N VAL A 133 -1.30 5.23 -3.50
CA VAL A 133 -1.24 3.95 -4.22
C VAL A 133 0.10 3.24 -4.01
N LEU A 134 1.22 3.98 -3.93
CA LEU A 134 2.51 3.40 -3.56
C LEU A 134 2.50 2.80 -2.15
N GLY A 135 1.95 3.50 -1.18
CA GLY A 135 1.81 2.97 0.18
C GLY A 135 1.03 1.66 0.19
N LYS A 136 -0.11 1.63 -0.48
CA LYS A 136 -0.92 0.39 -0.59
C LYS A 136 -0.20 -0.72 -1.37
N ALA A 137 0.52 -0.39 -2.44
CA ALA A 137 1.30 -1.37 -3.19
C ALA A 137 2.38 -2.02 -2.31
N TYR A 138 3.08 -1.25 -1.48
CA TYR A 138 4.04 -1.80 -0.52
C TYR A 138 3.36 -2.64 0.57
N TYR A 139 2.16 -2.30 1.02
CA TYR A 139 1.39 -3.14 1.94
C TYR A 139 1.11 -4.53 1.35
N TYR A 140 0.64 -4.60 0.09
CA TYR A 140 0.44 -5.87 -0.61
C TYR A 140 1.73 -6.62 -0.92
N LYS A 141 2.87 -5.94 -0.94
CA LYS A 141 4.18 -6.58 -1.10
C LYS A 141 4.62 -7.35 0.15
N GLY A 142 4.13 -6.98 1.33
CA GLY A 142 4.35 -7.73 2.56
C GLY A 142 4.82 -6.88 3.74
N VAL A 143 4.83 -7.52 4.91
CA VAL A 143 5.15 -6.87 6.19
C VAL A 143 6.56 -6.29 6.25
N ASP A 144 7.51 -6.86 5.53
CA ASP A 144 8.91 -6.38 5.47
C ASP A 144 9.05 -4.98 4.87
N TYR A 145 7.98 -4.47 4.25
CA TYR A 145 7.93 -3.14 3.64
C TYR A 145 7.08 -2.15 4.43
N ALA A 146 6.74 -2.46 5.68
CA ALA A 146 5.84 -1.64 6.50
C ALA A 146 6.36 -0.20 6.71
N ASP A 147 7.68 -0.01 6.80
CA ASP A 147 8.32 1.30 6.85
C ASP A 147 8.05 2.15 5.60
N LEU A 148 8.04 1.53 4.42
CA LEU A 148 7.71 2.20 3.16
C LEU A 148 6.20 2.49 3.05
N VAL A 149 5.35 1.62 3.60
CA VAL A 149 3.91 1.90 3.70
C VAL A 149 3.68 3.16 4.51
N VAL A 150 4.25 3.22 5.73
CA VAL A 150 4.15 4.40 6.61
C VAL A 150 4.65 5.63 5.88
N LYS A 151 5.86 5.58 5.30
CA LYS A 151 6.43 6.71 4.57
C LYS A 151 5.49 7.25 3.50
N TYR A 152 5.02 6.41 2.60
CA TYR A 152 4.25 6.87 1.46
C TYR A 152 2.82 7.28 1.83
N LEU A 153 2.19 6.64 2.81
CA LEU A 153 0.86 7.06 3.28
C LEU A 153 0.93 8.38 4.06
N GLU A 154 2.00 8.64 4.83
CA GLU A 154 2.24 9.94 5.47
C GLU A 154 2.52 11.04 4.44
N GLU A 155 3.28 10.76 3.39
CA GLU A 155 3.48 11.68 2.25
C GLU A 155 2.15 11.99 1.53
N ALA A 156 1.27 11.00 1.37
CA ALA A 156 -0.07 11.21 0.81
C ALA A 156 -0.88 12.16 1.69
N ARG A 157 -0.86 11.94 3.01
CA ARG A 157 -1.54 12.78 3.99
C ARG A 157 -0.98 14.20 4.00
N GLY A 158 0.35 14.35 3.97
CA GLY A 158 1.04 15.64 3.84
C GLY A 158 0.70 16.39 2.56
N ALA A 159 0.39 15.67 1.48
CA ALA A 159 -0.12 16.21 0.21
C ALA A 159 -1.64 16.46 0.21
N SER A 160 -2.29 16.41 1.37
CA SER A 160 -3.75 16.59 1.55
C SER A 160 -4.60 15.59 0.76
N TYR A 161 -4.09 14.37 0.58
CA TYR A 161 -4.86 13.28 -0.01
C TYR A 161 -5.34 12.35 1.10
N PHE A 162 -6.65 12.31 1.29
CA PHE A 162 -7.31 11.51 2.32
C PHE A 162 -8.18 10.45 1.64
N ALA A 163 -7.76 9.19 1.74
CA ALA A 163 -8.60 8.06 1.41
C ALA A 163 -9.07 7.42 2.72
N ARG A 164 -10.30 6.91 2.73
CA ARG A 164 -10.98 6.36 3.89
C ARG A 164 -10.15 5.30 4.64
N ASP A 165 -9.49 4.42 3.89
CA ASP A 165 -8.72 3.31 4.44
C ASP A 165 -7.27 3.67 4.82
N THR A 166 -6.83 4.92 4.56
CA THR A 166 -5.46 5.36 4.85
C THR A 166 -5.09 5.17 6.32
N ALA A 167 -6.01 5.52 7.22
CA ALA A 167 -5.79 5.41 8.66
C ALA A 167 -5.66 3.96 9.14
N GLU A 168 -6.45 3.04 8.56
CA GLU A 168 -6.35 1.61 8.86
C GLU A 168 -5.00 1.04 8.40
N TYR A 169 -4.60 1.30 7.15
CA TYR A 169 -3.30 0.84 6.62
C TYR A 169 -2.11 1.44 7.38
N LEU A 170 -2.20 2.71 7.80
CA LEU A 170 -1.18 3.33 8.66
C LEU A 170 -1.10 2.62 10.01
N GLY A 171 -2.25 2.39 10.65
CA GLY A 171 -2.28 1.71 11.95
C GLY A 171 -1.66 0.32 11.91
N LEU A 172 -2.02 -0.49 10.90
CA LEU A 172 -1.45 -1.82 10.67
C LEU A 172 0.07 -1.75 10.43
N SER A 173 0.52 -0.77 9.64
CA SER A 173 1.93 -0.65 9.29
C SER A 173 2.77 -0.10 10.43
N TYR A 174 2.25 0.84 11.22
CA TYR A 174 2.90 1.29 12.45
C TYR A 174 3.05 0.14 13.47
N ALA A 175 2.01 -0.71 13.62
CA ALA A 175 2.12 -1.90 14.46
C ALA A 175 3.21 -2.86 13.97
N ALA A 176 3.33 -3.05 12.66
CA ALA A 176 4.35 -3.91 12.06
C ALA A 176 5.78 -3.40 12.27
N VAL A 177 5.99 -2.08 12.34
CA VAL A 177 7.28 -1.48 12.70
C VAL A 177 7.43 -1.25 14.21
N HIS A 178 6.54 -1.81 15.03
CA HIS A 178 6.52 -1.71 16.50
C HIS A 178 6.29 -0.30 17.06
N ASP A 179 5.82 0.65 16.25
CA ASP A 179 5.36 1.96 16.73
C ASP A 179 3.88 1.88 17.14
N TYR A 180 3.63 1.24 18.27
CA TYR A 180 2.27 0.98 18.76
C TYR A 180 1.51 2.24 19.15
N ARG A 181 2.21 3.32 19.53
CA ARG A 181 1.56 4.62 19.84
C ARG A 181 0.97 5.25 18.58
N SER A 182 1.76 5.34 17.51
CA SER A 182 1.28 5.85 16.23
C SER A 182 0.23 4.91 15.62
N SER A 183 0.36 3.60 15.82
CA SER A 183 -0.62 2.60 15.43
C SER A 183 -1.99 2.87 16.05
N VAL A 184 -2.06 3.01 17.38
CA VAL A 184 -3.31 3.32 18.09
C VAL A 184 -3.89 4.66 17.65
N ALA A 185 -3.06 5.69 17.49
CA ALA A 185 -3.52 6.99 17.03
C ALA A 185 -4.14 6.92 15.61
N ALA A 186 -3.51 6.18 14.70
CA ALA A 186 -4.04 5.96 13.35
C ALA A 186 -5.36 5.17 13.39
N PHE A 187 -5.44 4.09 14.18
CA PHE A 187 -6.67 3.32 14.34
C PHE A 187 -7.82 4.12 14.97
N THR A 188 -7.52 5.01 15.90
CA THR A 188 -8.54 5.91 16.47
C THR A 188 -9.15 6.79 15.38
N LEU A 189 -8.34 7.29 14.44
CA LEU A 189 -8.84 8.02 13.28
C LEU A 189 -9.68 7.12 12.36
N ALA A 190 -9.28 5.85 12.17
CA ALA A 190 -10.04 4.90 11.36
C ALA A 190 -11.39 4.54 11.97
N LEU A 191 -11.53 4.63 13.30
CA LEU A 191 -12.78 4.37 14.03
C LEU A 191 -13.70 5.58 14.12
N ASP A 192 -13.22 6.79 13.80
CA ASP A 192 -14.00 8.01 13.90
C ASP A 192 -15.13 8.00 12.87
N PRO A 193 -16.41 8.05 13.31
CA PRO A 193 -17.55 8.12 12.38
C PRO A 193 -17.52 9.33 11.44
N ALA A 194 -16.86 10.42 11.84
CA ALA A 194 -16.67 11.61 11.00
C ALA A 194 -15.73 11.34 9.80
N SER A 195 -14.96 10.25 9.83
CA SER A 195 -14.11 9.79 8.72
C SER A 195 -14.89 9.11 7.60
N TYR A 196 -16.20 8.86 7.79
CA TYR A 196 -17.08 8.18 6.84
C TYR A 196 -18.02 9.17 6.16
N GLU A 197 -18.21 9.06 4.85
CA GLU A 197 -19.24 9.83 4.14
C GLU A 197 -20.63 9.39 4.57
N ALA A 198 -21.56 10.35 4.66
CA ALA A 198 -22.94 10.08 5.06
C ALA A 198 -23.61 9.12 4.06
N GLY A 199 -23.92 7.91 4.52
CA GLY A 199 -24.57 6.86 3.72
C GLY A 199 -23.82 5.53 3.62
N GLU A 200 -22.54 5.47 4.01
CA GLU A 200 -21.73 4.23 3.98
C GLU A 200 -21.63 3.53 5.34
N GLN A 201 -22.45 3.95 6.30
CA GLN A 201 -22.34 3.63 7.72
C GLN A 201 -22.92 2.26 8.13
N GLU A 202 -23.27 1.37 7.21
CA GLU A 202 -23.92 0.09 7.56
C GLU A 202 -22.99 -0.99 8.13
N SER A 203 -21.68 -0.86 8.01
CA SER A 203 -20.76 -1.80 8.64
C SER A 203 -19.86 -1.08 9.63
N GLY A 204 -20.08 -1.31 10.92
CA GLY A 204 -19.17 -0.87 11.98
C GLY A 204 -17.71 -1.31 11.74
N PRO A 205 -16.79 -1.06 12.70
CA PRO A 205 -15.38 -1.42 12.53
C PRO A 205 -15.24 -2.91 12.19
N SER A 206 -14.31 -3.24 11.28
CA SER A 206 -14.03 -4.63 10.94
C SER A 206 -13.46 -5.40 12.15
N ASP A 207 -13.78 -6.67 12.24
CA ASP A 207 -13.21 -7.55 13.26
C ASP A 207 -11.66 -7.61 13.19
N THR A 208 -11.11 -7.51 12.00
CA THR A 208 -9.66 -7.42 11.77
C THR A 208 -9.07 -6.14 12.39
N LEU A 209 -9.73 -5.01 12.21
CA LEU A 209 -9.32 -3.73 12.80
C LEU A 209 -9.35 -3.80 14.33
N LEU A 210 -10.43 -4.34 14.92
CA LEU A 210 -10.57 -4.47 16.38
C LEU A 210 -9.46 -5.36 16.97
N LEU A 211 -9.14 -6.47 16.29
CA LEU A 211 -8.07 -7.36 16.73
C LEU A 211 -6.69 -6.69 16.65
N ALA A 212 -6.42 -5.92 15.58
CA ALA A 212 -5.17 -5.18 15.42
C ALA A 212 -4.99 -4.08 16.49
N ILE A 213 -6.07 -3.39 16.83
CA ILE A 213 -6.09 -2.39 17.91
C ILE A 213 -5.76 -3.07 19.25
N ALA A 214 -6.43 -4.18 19.54
CA ALA A 214 -6.18 -4.93 20.77
C ALA A 214 -4.73 -5.37 20.90
N HIS A 215 -4.12 -5.88 19.82
CA HIS A 215 -2.70 -6.20 19.78
C HIS A 215 -1.81 -5.01 20.12
N SER A 216 -2.11 -3.83 19.57
CA SER A 216 -1.35 -2.60 19.83
C SER A 216 -1.46 -2.18 21.30
N TYR A 217 -2.64 -2.27 21.91
CA TYR A 217 -2.83 -1.97 23.34
C TYR A 217 -2.14 -2.99 24.24
N ILE A 218 -2.16 -4.29 23.90
CA ILE A 218 -1.37 -5.32 24.61
C ILE A 218 0.11 -4.95 24.62
N ALA A 219 0.65 -4.55 23.47
CA ALA A 219 2.05 -4.17 23.33
C ALA A 219 2.40 -2.89 24.11
N LEU A 220 1.46 -1.98 24.28
CA LEU A 220 1.58 -0.78 25.11
C LEU A 220 1.39 -1.06 26.62
N GLY A 221 0.91 -2.25 26.99
CA GLY A 221 0.61 -2.62 28.38
C GLY A 221 -0.74 -2.13 28.89
N ASP A 222 -1.60 -1.56 28.02
CA ASP A 222 -2.95 -1.13 28.38
C ASP A 222 -3.93 -2.29 28.25
N GLN A 223 -3.95 -3.13 29.28
CA GLN A 223 -4.73 -4.37 29.31
C GLN A 223 -6.26 -4.09 29.28
N ASP A 224 -6.72 -3.01 29.90
CA ASP A 224 -8.15 -2.71 29.98
C ASP A 224 -8.72 -2.34 28.60
N LEU A 225 -8.02 -1.49 27.86
CA LEU A 225 -8.43 -1.16 26.49
C LEU A 225 -8.29 -2.39 25.57
N ALA A 226 -7.22 -3.17 25.71
CA ALA A 226 -7.07 -4.41 24.96
C ALA A 226 -8.26 -5.36 25.17
N LYS A 227 -8.66 -5.62 26.44
CA LYS A 227 -9.84 -6.44 26.76
C LYS A 227 -11.11 -5.92 26.11
N ALA A 228 -11.34 -4.60 26.17
CA ALA A 228 -12.54 -3.99 25.57
C ALA A 228 -12.62 -4.25 24.06
N TYR A 229 -11.52 -4.07 23.33
CA TYR A 229 -11.49 -4.33 21.89
C TYR A 229 -11.58 -5.82 21.54
N LEU A 230 -10.97 -6.71 22.33
CA LEU A 230 -11.09 -8.15 22.15
C LEU A 230 -12.53 -8.63 22.35
N LEU A 231 -13.20 -8.19 23.42
CA LEU A 231 -14.60 -8.53 23.67
C LEU A 231 -15.51 -8.05 22.54
N ARG A 232 -15.29 -6.82 22.05
CA ARG A 232 -16.04 -6.31 20.90
C ARG A 232 -15.78 -7.12 19.63
N CYS A 233 -14.53 -7.56 19.38
CA CYS A 233 -14.19 -8.44 18.27
C CYS A 233 -14.93 -9.79 18.39
N ILE A 234 -14.94 -10.40 19.57
CA ILE A 234 -15.65 -11.66 19.86
C ILE A 234 -17.15 -11.53 19.61
N GLU A 235 -17.73 -10.38 19.97
CA GLU A 235 -19.18 -10.12 19.83
C GLU A 235 -19.62 -9.98 18.37
N ILE A 236 -18.84 -9.25 17.55
CA ILE A 236 -19.28 -8.89 16.20
C ILE A 236 -18.76 -9.83 15.11
N SER A 237 -17.62 -10.54 15.34
CA SER A 237 -17.00 -11.35 14.31
C SER A 237 -17.84 -12.60 14.02
N ARG A 238 -17.97 -12.88 12.72
CA ARG A 238 -18.55 -14.15 12.21
C ARG A 238 -17.47 -15.13 11.74
N ASP A 239 -16.21 -14.71 11.82
CA ASP A 239 -15.06 -15.52 11.48
C ASP A 239 -14.57 -16.27 12.72
N SER A 240 -14.78 -17.59 12.75
CA SER A 240 -14.40 -18.44 13.89
C SER A 240 -12.90 -18.40 14.19
N GLN A 241 -12.04 -18.17 13.21
CA GLN A 241 -10.61 -18.07 13.43
C GLN A 241 -10.26 -16.78 14.18
N LYS A 242 -10.88 -15.66 13.82
CA LYS A 242 -10.69 -14.38 14.51
C LYS A 242 -11.27 -14.41 15.93
N VAL A 243 -12.45 -15.00 16.11
CA VAL A 243 -13.03 -15.21 17.45
C VAL A 243 -12.08 -16.02 18.32
N THR A 244 -11.54 -17.14 17.79
CA THR A 244 -10.55 -17.96 18.51
C THR A 244 -9.30 -17.16 18.86
N ALA A 245 -8.74 -16.39 17.91
CA ALA A 245 -7.58 -15.53 18.17
C ALA A 245 -7.85 -14.48 19.24
N ALA A 246 -9.02 -13.81 19.17
CA ALA A 246 -9.41 -12.83 20.18
C ALA A 246 -9.60 -13.44 21.58
N ARG A 247 -10.24 -14.61 21.67
CA ARG A 247 -10.40 -15.34 22.95
C ARG A 247 -9.05 -15.80 23.52
N LEU A 248 -8.12 -16.28 22.68
CA LEU A 248 -6.78 -16.67 23.12
C LEU A 248 -6.02 -15.50 23.75
N LEU A 249 -6.08 -14.32 23.11
CA LEU A 249 -5.45 -13.11 23.64
C LEU A 249 -6.11 -12.66 24.92
N PHE A 250 -7.44 -12.65 24.96
CA PHE A 250 -8.21 -12.29 26.15
C PHE A 250 -7.89 -13.18 27.34
N ALA A 251 -7.90 -14.51 27.13
CA ALA A 251 -7.52 -15.48 28.17
C ALA A 251 -6.06 -15.30 28.61
N GLY A 252 -5.15 -14.95 27.69
CA GLY A 252 -3.76 -14.63 28.01
C GLY A 252 -3.65 -13.42 28.96
N ILE A 253 -4.43 -12.37 28.75
CA ILE A 253 -4.50 -11.21 29.62
C ILE A 253 -5.01 -11.61 31.00
N LEU A 254 -6.17 -12.29 31.07
CA LEU A 254 -6.76 -12.77 32.31
C LEU A 254 -5.79 -13.64 33.14
N LYS A 255 -5.10 -14.57 32.45
CA LYS A 255 -4.06 -15.40 33.10
C LYS A 255 -2.96 -14.53 33.74
N ASN A 256 -2.51 -13.49 33.07
CA ASN A 256 -1.47 -12.59 33.59
C ASN A 256 -1.96 -11.71 34.74
N GLU A 257 -3.25 -11.39 34.79
CA GLU A 257 -3.91 -10.68 35.90
C GLU A 257 -4.20 -11.60 37.11
N GLY A 258 -4.10 -12.92 36.91
CA GLY A 258 -4.39 -13.92 37.96
C GLY A 258 -5.84 -14.41 37.96
N ASP A 259 -6.65 -13.99 36.99
CA ASP A 259 -8.05 -14.41 36.84
C ASP A 259 -8.12 -15.77 36.11
N PHE A 260 -7.55 -16.79 36.78
CA PHE A 260 -7.33 -18.12 36.21
C PHE A 260 -8.61 -18.86 35.85
N GLU A 261 -9.67 -18.67 36.63
CA GLU A 261 -10.98 -19.30 36.40
C GLU A 261 -11.61 -18.80 35.08
N GLU A 262 -11.61 -17.50 34.85
CA GLU A 262 -12.16 -16.90 33.65
C GLU A 262 -11.27 -17.24 32.42
N ALA A 263 -9.93 -17.22 32.58
CA ALA A 263 -9.02 -17.65 31.54
C ALA A 263 -9.25 -19.11 31.10
N GLU A 264 -9.44 -20.03 32.08
CA GLU A 264 -9.76 -21.44 31.80
C GLU A 264 -11.11 -21.59 31.08
N ALA A 265 -12.10 -20.78 31.47
CA ALA A 265 -13.40 -20.75 30.80
C ALA A 265 -13.28 -20.34 29.33
N GLN A 266 -12.49 -19.31 29.02
CA GLN A 266 -12.28 -18.88 27.63
C GLN A 266 -11.60 -19.97 26.78
N TYR A 267 -10.57 -20.64 27.30
CA TYR A 267 -9.95 -21.76 26.60
C TYR A 267 -10.92 -22.94 26.39
N THR A 268 -11.76 -23.23 27.38
CA THR A 268 -12.77 -24.27 27.28
C THR A 268 -13.81 -23.96 26.20
N ILE A 269 -14.25 -22.70 26.09
CA ILE A 269 -15.15 -22.26 25.03
C ILE A 269 -14.53 -22.53 23.65
N ILE A 270 -13.25 -22.17 23.45
CA ILE A 270 -12.56 -22.42 22.16
C ILE A 270 -12.59 -23.93 21.83
N LEU A 271 -12.25 -24.80 22.80
CA LEU A 271 -12.23 -26.25 22.56
C LEU A 271 -13.63 -26.82 22.25
N ASN A 272 -14.67 -26.27 22.86
CA ASN A 272 -16.03 -26.68 22.59
C ASN A 272 -16.54 -26.24 21.22
N GLU A 273 -16.16 -25.03 20.77
CA GLU A 273 -16.61 -24.43 19.52
C GLU A 273 -15.78 -24.88 18.31
N SER A 274 -14.46 -24.98 18.47
CA SER A 274 -13.50 -25.23 17.38
C SER A 274 -12.87 -26.62 17.41
N GLY A 275 -13.17 -27.42 18.47
CA GLY A 275 -12.56 -28.73 18.67
C GLY A 275 -11.13 -28.69 19.19
N GLU A 276 -10.42 -29.80 19.04
CA GLU A 276 -9.04 -29.96 19.53
C GLU A 276 -8.08 -28.94 18.88
N ASN A 277 -7.35 -28.18 19.71
CA ASN A 277 -6.43 -27.12 19.27
C ASN A 277 -5.13 -27.19 20.10
N ALA A 278 -4.01 -27.41 19.43
CA ALA A 278 -2.71 -27.58 20.08
C ALA A 278 -2.27 -26.34 20.86
N GLU A 279 -2.50 -25.14 20.32
CA GLU A 279 -2.15 -23.88 21.00
C GLU A 279 -2.99 -23.69 22.26
N VAL A 280 -4.30 -23.99 22.22
CA VAL A 280 -5.17 -23.89 23.42
C VAL A 280 -4.71 -24.84 24.52
N HIS A 281 -4.37 -26.09 24.18
CA HIS A 281 -3.83 -27.04 25.17
C HIS A 281 -2.48 -26.58 25.70
N TYR A 282 -1.63 -25.99 24.88
CA TYR A 282 -0.39 -25.38 25.34
C TYR A 282 -0.66 -24.26 26.35
N GLN A 283 -1.55 -23.34 26.04
CA GLN A 283 -1.92 -22.21 26.91
C GLN A 283 -2.60 -22.67 28.22
N LEU A 284 -3.41 -23.72 28.18
CA LEU A 284 -3.95 -24.35 29.38
C LEU A 284 -2.83 -24.92 30.26
N GLY A 285 -1.81 -25.53 29.65
CA GLY A 285 -0.61 -25.98 30.39
C GLY A 285 0.13 -24.83 31.06
N GLU A 286 0.29 -23.70 30.38
CA GLU A 286 0.89 -22.49 30.96
C GLU A 286 0.03 -21.91 32.09
N LEU A 287 -1.29 -21.91 31.94
CA LEU A 287 -2.25 -21.50 33.00
C LEU A 287 -2.14 -22.38 34.24
N TYR A 288 -2.13 -23.73 34.08
CA TYR A 288 -1.98 -24.63 35.21
C TYR A 288 -0.60 -24.50 35.87
N THR A 289 0.45 -24.19 35.12
CA THR A 289 1.75 -23.85 35.68
C THR A 289 1.68 -22.61 36.58
N ALA A 290 1.00 -21.55 36.12
CA ALA A 290 0.82 -20.33 36.90
C ALA A 290 0.01 -20.58 38.20
N ARG A 291 -0.92 -21.56 38.19
CA ARG A 291 -1.66 -22.03 39.36
C ARG A 291 -0.88 -22.99 40.27
N GLY A 292 0.32 -23.39 39.85
CA GLY A 292 1.13 -24.38 40.59
C GLY A 292 0.77 -25.86 40.36
N ASP A 293 -0.17 -26.16 39.44
CA ASP A 293 -0.61 -27.50 39.10
C ASP A 293 0.23 -28.11 37.97
N THR A 294 1.40 -28.57 38.32
CA THR A 294 2.36 -29.15 37.36
C THR A 294 1.86 -30.45 36.74
N THR A 295 0.95 -31.16 37.42
CA THR A 295 0.40 -32.43 36.91
C THR A 295 -0.54 -32.16 35.73
N ARG A 296 -1.51 -31.26 35.91
CA ARG A 296 -2.41 -30.85 34.86
C ARG A 296 -1.63 -30.16 33.72
N ALA A 297 -0.68 -29.27 34.04
CA ALA A 297 0.16 -28.63 33.05
C ALA A 297 0.82 -29.61 32.08
N ARG A 298 1.47 -30.64 32.63
CA ARG A 298 2.13 -31.69 31.83
C ARG A 298 1.14 -32.51 31.00
N ALA A 299 -0.05 -32.74 31.51
CA ALA A 299 -1.11 -33.43 30.75
C ALA A 299 -1.55 -32.61 29.51
N GLU A 300 -1.75 -31.31 29.69
CA GLU A 300 -2.15 -30.41 28.61
C GLU A 300 -1.05 -30.25 27.54
N TRP A 301 0.22 -30.09 27.92
CA TRP A 301 1.32 -30.04 26.95
C TRP A 301 1.48 -31.36 26.16
N ARG A 302 1.21 -32.53 26.77
CA ARG A 302 1.18 -33.80 26.04
C ARG A 302 0.02 -33.86 25.04
N ARG A 303 -1.15 -33.27 25.37
CA ARG A 303 -2.26 -33.14 24.44
C ARG A 303 -1.89 -32.25 23.25
N ALA A 304 -1.26 -31.09 23.53
CA ALA A 304 -0.76 -30.21 22.49
C ALA A 304 0.16 -30.92 21.49
N ILE A 305 1.14 -31.70 21.97
CA ILE A 305 2.07 -32.49 21.13
C ILE A 305 1.33 -33.61 20.36
N ARG A 306 0.28 -34.17 20.93
CA ARG A 306 -0.50 -35.20 20.25
C ARG A 306 -1.23 -34.64 19.02
N ILE A 307 -1.71 -33.41 19.13
CA ILE A 307 -2.41 -32.70 18.07
C ILE A 307 -1.40 -32.14 17.04
N ASP A 308 -0.36 -31.49 17.53
CA ASP A 308 0.75 -30.96 16.72
C ASP A 308 2.11 -31.44 17.28
N PRO A 309 2.68 -32.51 16.71
CA PRO A 309 3.99 -33.01 17.12
C PRO A 309 5.14 -32.01 16.97
N ALA A 310 4.97 -30.97 16.15
CA ALA A 310 5.96 -29.92 15.91
C ALA A 310 5.80 -28.72 16.86
N HIS A 311 4.80 -28.71 17.74
CA HIS A 311 4.50 -27.58 18.62
C HIS A 311 5.68 -27.23 19.53
N LYS A 312 6.44 -26.19 19.17
CA LYS A 312 7.73 -25.85 19.80
C LYS A 312 7.62 -25.61 21.30
N GLY A 313 6.68 -24.78 21.76
CA GLY A 313 6.52 -24.44 23.17
C GLY A 313 6.20 -25.65 24.03
N ALA A 314 5.30 -26.54 23.61
CA ALA A 314 4.94 -27.73 24.35
C ALA A 314 6.10 -28.75 24.44
N ARG A 315 6.89 -28.88 23.38
CA ARG A 315 8.09 -29.73 23.37
C ARG A 315 9.13 -29.20 24.35
N GLU A 316 9.42 -27.91 24.31
CA GLU A 316 10.37 -27.27 25.25
C GLU A 316 9.96 -27.50 26.72
N ARG A 317 8.66 -27.34 27.03
CA ARG A 317 8.13 -27.57 28.39
C ARG A 317 8.24 -29.03 28.84
N LEU A 318 8.25 -29.99 27.93
CA LEU A 318 8.40 -31.41 28.21
C LEU A 318 9.85 -31.90 28.10
N GLY A 319 10.79 -31.06 27.71
CA GLY A 319 12.22 -31.40 27.58
C GLY A 319 12.51 -32.28 26.36
N MET A 320 11.80 -32.05 25.23
CA MET A 320 11.87 -32.86 24.00
C MET A 320 12.54 -32.11 22.85
#